data_134460ae5a5ea15ac90dc6d71d2fdc57
#
_entry.id   134460ae5a5ea15ac90dc6d71d2fdc57
#
_cell.length_a   1.000
_cell.length_b   1.000
_cell.length_c   1.000
_cell.angle_alpha   90.00
_cell.angle_beta   90.00
_cell.angle_gamma   90.00
#
_symmetry.space_group_name_H-M   'P 1'
#
loop_
_entity.id
_entity.type
_entity.pdbx_description
1 polymer ?
#
loop_
_entity_poly.entity_id
_entity_poly.type
_entity_poly.pdbx_seq_one_letter_code
_entity_poly.pdbx_strand_id
1 'polypeptide(L)'
;MHGIIFHREDDSMLFYEKKRQTLIVRLENELDHRAANEMRGELDELLRDPSVRRLVLDLKELQFMDSSGIGLIIGRYKLMQKKGGSMAVINADARMDRIFQMAGLYQIVERMA
;
A
#
# COMPACT_ATOMS: atom_id res chain seq x y z
N MET A 1 -18.80 11.47 12.59
CA MET A 1 -17.96 10.44 12.09
C MET A 1 -16.55 10.59 12.59
N HIS A 2 -15.90 9.59 12.63
CA HIS A 2 -14.55 9.57 13.09
C HIS A 2 -13.64 9.17 11.95
N GLY A 3 -12.42 9.53 12.03
CA GLY A 3 -11.45 9.22 11.04
C GLY A 3 -11.09 7.75 11.03
N ILE A 4 -10.21 7.40 10.10
CA ILE A 4 -9.65 6.06 10.02
C ILE A 4 -8.74 5.85 11.22
N ILE A 5 -8.90 4.71 11.88
CA ILE A 5 -8.07 4.33 13.00
C ILE A 5 -7.14 3.21 12.53
N PHE A 6 -5.85 3.53 12.44
CA PHE A 6 -4.86 2.55 12.03
C PHE A 6 -4.38 1.78 13.25
N HIS A 7 -4.29 0.47 13.10
CA HIS A 7 -3.79 -0.42 14.13
C HIS A 7 -2.34 -0.76 13.88
N ARG A 8 -1.60 -0.93 14.96
CA ARG A 8 -0.23 -1.40 14.87
C ARG A 8 0.01 -2.36 16.03
N GLU A 9 0.32 -3.59 15.69
CA GLU A 9 0.67 -4.56 16.69
C GLU A 9 2.13 -4.39 17.10
N ASP A 10 2.49 -4.98 18.25
CA ASP A 10 3.86 -4.97 18.69
C ASP A 10 4.75 -5.57 17.61
N ASP A 11 5.87 -4.93 17.34
CA ASP A 11 6.85 -5.33 16.34
C ASP A 11 6.38 -5.19 14.90
N SER A 12 5.16 -4.68 14.68
CA SER A 12 4.66 -4.45 13.32
C SER A 12 5.24 -3.18 12.75
N MET A 13 5.58 -3.22 11.46
CA MET A 13 6.01 -2.03 10.71
C MET A 13 4.82 -1.30 10.10
N LEU A 14 3.62 -1.87 10.17
CA LEU A 14 2.47 -1.34 9.45
C LEU A 14 1.44 -0.75 10.38
N PHE A 15 0.87 0.37 9.93
CA PHE A 15 -0.38 0.88 10.46
C PHE A 15 -1.45 0.54 9.44
N TYR A 16 -2.53 -0.09 9.88
CA TYR A 16 -3.58 -0.49 8.95
C TYR A 16 -4.95 -0.49 9.60
N GLU A 17 -5.97 -0.44 8.76
CA GLU A 17 -7.35 -0.61 9.16
C GLU A 17 -8.05 -1.44 8.10
N LYS A 18 -8.85 -2.39 8.54
CA LYS A 18 -9.73 -3.13 7.63
C LYS A 18 -11.14 -2.64 7.84
N LYS A 19 -11.79 -2.22 6.75
CA LYS A 19 -13.16 -1.77 6.79
C LYS A 19 -13.93 -2.50 5.69
N ARG A 20 -14.81 -3.40 6.09
CA ARG A 20 -15.51 -4.29 5.16
C ARG A 20 -14.50 -5.11 4.38
N GLN A 21 -14.45 -4.95 3.06
CA GLN A 21 -13.53 -5.70 2.19
C GLN A 21 -12.30 -4.89 1.79
N THR A 22 -12.14 -3.71 2.37
CA THR A 22 -11.02 -2.84 2.04
C THR A 22 -10.00 -2.84 3.17
N LEU A 23 -8.76 -3.10 2.83
CA LEU A 23 -7.63 -2.96 3.74
C LEU A 23 -6.91 -1.67 3.37
N ILE A 24 -6.81 -0.75 4.32
CA ILE A 24 -6.10 0.50 4.16
C ILE A 24 -4.82 0.42 4.96
N VAL A 25 -3.70 0.59 4.29
CA VAL A 25 -2.39 0.50 4.93
C VAL A 25 -1.67 1.83 4.78
N ARG A 26 -1.25 2.41 5.89
CA ARG A 26 -0.44 3.62 5.89
C ARG A 26 1.03 3.24 5.84
N LEU A 27 1.73 3.79 4.86
CA LEU A 27 3.18 3.66 4.77
C LEU A 27 3.80 4.94 5.32
N GLU A 28 4.83 4.81 6.14
CA GLU A 28 5.45 5.94 6.81
C GLU A 28 6.94 5.99 6.56
N ASN A 29 7.49 7.19 6.67
CA ASN A 29 8.92 7.46 6.62
C ASN A 29 9.53 7.10 5.27
N GLU A 30 10.34 6.06 5.20
CA GLU A 30 11.08 5.71 3.99
C GLU A 30 10.72 4.30 3.55
N LEU A 31 10.43 4.16 2.28
CA LEU A 31 10.16 2.85 1.68
C LEU A 31 11.34 2.47 0.78
N ASP A 32 12.46 2.19 1.41
CA ASP A 32 13.67 1.74 0.75
C ASP A 32 13.68 0.21 0.68
N HIS A 33 14.78 -0.36 0.18
CA HIS A 33 14.91 -1.79 -0.01
C HIS A 33 14.68 -2.58 1.28
N ARG A 34 15.25 -2.12 2.38
CA ARG A 34 15.11 -2.80 3.67
C ARG A 34 13.67 -2.75 4.17
N ALA A 35 13.07 -1.56 4.15
CA ALA A 35 11.69 -1.40 4.59
C ALA A 35 10.73 -2.19 3.72
N ALA A 36 10.94 -2.21 2.39
CA ALA A 36 10.11 -2.98 1.49
C ALA A 36 10.17 -4.47 1.80
N ASN A 37 11.36 -5.01 2.09
CA ASN A 37 11.50 -6.40 2.46
C ASN A 37 10.76 -6.74 3.75
N GLU A 38 10.87 -5.87 4.76
CA GLU A 38 10.20 -6.08 6.03
C GLU A 38 8.68 -6.00 5.88
N MET A 39 8.20 -5.04 5.12
CA MET A 39 6.76 -4.83 4.95
C MET A 39 6.10 -5.91 4.09
N ARG A 40 6.85 -6.48 3.15
CA ARG A 40 6.28 -7.48 2.24
C ARG A 40 5.63 -8.63 2.99
N GLY A 41 6.34 -9.17 3.99
CA GLY A 41 5.82 -10.28 4.76
C GLY A 41 4.55 -9.93 5.51
N GLU A 42 4.53 -8.76 6.14
CA GLU A 42 3.34 -8.32 6.88
C GLU A 42 2.17 -8.06 5.97
N LEU A 43 2.40 -7.40 4.83
CA LEU A 43 1.34 -7.16 3.85
C LEU A 43 0.79 -8.48 3.32
N ASP A 44 1.66 -9.41 2.97
CA ASP A 44 1.22 -10.69 2.44
C ASP A 44 0.38 -11.45 3.44
N GLU A 45 0.75 -11.37 4.71
CA GLU A 45 -0.04 -12.00 5.77
C GLU A 45 -1.45 -11.41 5.84
N LEU A 46 -1.54 -10.08 5.80
CA LEU A 46 -2.85 -9.40 5.83
C LEU A 46 -3.66 -9.72 4.58
N LEU A 47 -3.00 -9.85 3.42
CA LEU A 47 -3.69 -10.10 2.16
C LEU A 47 -4.12 -11.57 1.99
N ARG A 48 -3.72 -12.46 2.89
CA ARG A 48 -4.22 -13.84 2.88
C ARG A 48 -5.69 -13.94 3.26
N ASP A 49 -6.20 -12.92 3.96
CA ASP A 49 -7.61 -12.87 4.32
C ASP A 49 -8.45 -12.81 3.05
N PRO A 50 -9.27 -13.84 2.77
CA PRO A 50 -10.04 -13.87 1.52
C PRO A 50 -11.10 -12.77 1.46
N SER A 51 -11.47 -12.18 2.60
CA SER A 51 -12.44 -11.08 2.59
C SER A 51 -11.82 -9.76 2.17
N VAL A 52 -10.50 -9.66 2.07
CA VAL A 52 -9.84 -8.45 1.56
C VAL A 52 -9.89 -8.48 0.05
N ARG A 53 -10.70 -7.58 -0.52
CA ARG A 53 -10.89 -7.49 -1.97
C ARG A 53 -10.32 -6.21 -2.55
N ARG A 54 -9.96 -5.25 -1.71
CA ARG A 54 -9.37 -3.99 -2.13
C ARG A 54 -8.27 -3.58 -1.17
N LEU A 55 -7.13 -3.23 -1.72
CA LEU A 55 -6.00 -2.73 -0.96
C LEU A 55 -5.79 -1.26 -1.31
N VAL A 56 -5.76 -0.41 -0.30
CA VAL A 56 -5.47 1.02 -0.46
C VAL A 56 -4.20 1.33 0.32
N LEU A 57 -3.22 1.89 -0.36
CA LEU A 57 -2.00 2.36 0.30
C LEU A 57 -2.09 3.87 0.51
N ASP A 58 -2.03 4.28 1.76
CA ASP A 58 -2.06 5.69 2.14
C ASP A 58 -0.62 6.19 2.27
N LEU A 59 -0.25 7.12 1.41
CA LEU A 59 1.12 7.59 1.28
C LEU A 59 1.33 8.96 1.94
N LYS A 60 0.36 9.43 2.71
CA LYS A 60 0.42 10.77 3.29
C LYS A 60 1.68 10.99 4.13
N GLU A 61 2.10 9.99 4.90
CA GLU A 61 3.23 10.09 5.80
C GLU A 61 4.52 9.53 5.21
N LEU A 62 4.48 9.13 3.95
CA LEU A 62 5.66 8.59 3.28
C LEU A 62 6.52 9.73 2.76
N GLN A 63 7.79 9.73 3.14
CA GLN A 63 8.72 10.80 2.78
C GLN A 63 9.65 10.44 1.65
N PHE A 64 9.93 9.16 1.46
CA PHE A 64 10.87 8.71 0.44
C PHE A 64 10.51 7.30 -0.02
N MET A 65 10.72 7.06 -1.31
CA MET A 65 10.54 5.74 -1.91
C MET A 65 11.55 5.56 -3.04
N ASP A 66 12.19 4.40 -3.07
CA ASP A 66 13.03 4.03 -4.20
C ASP A 66 12.34 2.96 -5.05
N SER A 67 13.09 2.38 -6.00
CA SER A 67 12.54 1.38 -6.91
C SER A 67 12.03 0.13 -6.18
N SER A 68 12.55 -0.15 -4.99
CA SER A 68 12.07 -1.28 -4.19
C SER A 68 10.63 -1.05 -3.72
N GLY A 69 10.29 0.21 -3.43
CA GLY A 69 8.91 0.56 -3.09
C GLY A 69 7.96 0.35 -4.26
N ILE A 70 8.38 0.75 -5.46
CA ILE A 70 7.60 0.50 -6.66
C ILE A 70 7.39 -1.01 -6.85
N GLY A 71 8.45 -1.80 -6.68
CA GLY A 71 8.38 -3.25 -6.79
C GLY A 71 7.42 -3.86 -5.77
N LEU A 72 7.43 -3.35 -4.54
CA LEU A 72 6.49 -3.80 -3.51
C LEU A 72 5.05 -3.56 -3.95
N ILE A 73 4.75 -2.38 -4.46
CA ILE A 73 3.41 -2.03 -4.91
C ILE A 73 2.97 -2.93 -6.05
N ILE A 74 3.83 -3.12 -7.06
CA ILE A 74 3.51 -3.95 -8.21
C ILE A 74 3.26 -5.40 -7.78
N GLY A 75 4.08 -5.92 -6.87
CA GLY A 75 3.90 -7.28 -6.37
C GLY A 75 2.57 -7.46 -5.65
N ARG A 76 2.18 -6.48 -4.86
CA ARG A 76 0.88 -6.51 -4.16
C ARG A 76 -0.27 -6.38 -5.16
N TYR A 77 -0.11 -5.59 -6.20
CA TYR A 77 -1.11 -5.52 -7.25
C TYR A 77 -1.35 -6.89 -7.90
N LYS A 78 -0.27 -7.61 -8.18
CA LYS A 78 -0.40 -8.95 -8.78
C LYS A 78 -1.15 -9.91 -7.87
N LEU A 79 -0.90 -9.84 -6.57
CA LEU A 79 -1.63 -10.66 -5.60
C LEU A 79 -3.12 -10.30 -5.59
N MET A 80 -3.43 -9.01 -5.59
CA MET A 80 -4.82 -8.57 -5.60
C MET A 80 -5.52 -9.00 -6.89
N GLN A 81 -4.83 -8.91 -8.01
CA GLN A 81 -5.39 -9.32 -9.30
C GLN A 81 -5.75 -10.80 -9.29
N LYS A 82 -4.88 -11.65 -8.74
CA LYS A 82 -5.13 -13.09 -8.68
C LYS A 82 -6.39 -13.42 -7.87
N LYS A 83 -6.68 -12.66 -6.85
CA LYS A 83 -7.87 -12.91 -6.03
C LYS A 83 -9.09 -12.14 -6.52
N GLY A 84 -8.98 -11.50 -7.69
CA GLY A 84 -10.09 -10.75 -8.27
C GLY A 84 -10.37 -9.43 -7.59
N GLY A 85 -9.39 -8.91 -6.85
CA GLY A 85 -9.52 -7.64 -6.14
C GLY A 85 -8.94 -6.47 -6.91
N SER A 86 -8.82 -5.36 -6.23
CA SER A 86 -8.30 -4.12 -6.81
C SER A 86 -7.35 -3.43 -5.85
N MET A 87 -6.61 -2.45 -6.36
CA MET A 87 -5.62 -1.72 -5.56
C MET A 87 -5.62 -0.26 -5.94
N ALA A 88 -5.44 0.58 -4.93
CA ALA A 88 -5.38 2.02 -5.11
C ALA A 88 -4.30 2.62 -4.21
N VAL A 89 -3.84 3.81 -4.57
CA VAL A 89 -3.01 4.64 -3.70
C VAL A 89 -3.71 5.97 -3.45
N ILE A 90 -3.55 6.51 -2.26
CA ILE A 90 -4.09 7.82 -1.89
C ILE A 90 -2.98 8.68 -1.29
N ASN A 91 -3.15 9.97 -1.42
CA ASN A 91 -2.27 10.96 -0.78
C ASN A 91 -0.82 10.91 -1.28
N ALA A 92 -0.60 10.50 -2.52
CA ALA A 92 0.72 10.63 -3.11
C ALA A 92 1.02 12.12 -3.33
N ASP A 93 2.19 12.58 -2.91
CA ASP A 93 2.58 13.96 -3.18
C ASP A 93 2.99 14.12 -4.64
N ALA A 94 3.27 15.36 -5.06
CA ALA A 94 3.56 15.65 -6.46
C ALA A 94 4.77 14.88 -6.97
N ARG A 95 5.78 14.68 -6.14
CA ARG A 95 6.98 13.95 -6.52
C ARG A 95 6.69 12.47 -6.73
N MET A 96 5.92 11.88 -5.82
CA MET A 96 5.54 10.47 -5.94
C MET A 96 4.62 10.24 -7.12
N ASP A 97 3.66 11.15 -7.33
CA ASP A 97 2.79 11.08 -8.50
C ASP A 97 3.61 11.02 -9.79
N ARG A 98 4.63 11.85 -9.89
CA ARG A 98 5.48 11.88 -11.08
C ARG A 98 6.21 10.54 -11.27
N ILE A 99 6.75 10.00 -10.18
CA ILE A 99 7.45 8.71 -10.22
C ILE A 99 6.50 7.61 -10.66
N PHE A 100 5.29 7.59 -10.10
CA PHE A 100 4.29 6.58 -10.44
C PHE A 100 3.84 6.68 -11.89
N GLN A 101 3.67 7.90 -12.39
CA GLN A 101 3.31 8.11 -13.78
C GLN A 101 4.42 7.63 -14.71
N MET A 102 5.67 7.97 -14.39
CA MET A 102 6.81 7.57 -15.21
C MET A 102 7.01 6.05 -15.20
N ALA A 103 6.69 5.40 -14.10
CA ALA A 103 6.79 3.95 -13.98
C ALA A 103 5.59 3.22 -14.58
N GLY A 104 4.58 3.93 -15.06
CA GLY A 104 3.37 3.34 -15.60
C GLY A 104 2.45 2.74 -14.53
N LEU A 105 2.68 3.07 -13.27
CA LEU A 105 1.95 2.45 -12.16
C LEU A 105 0.45 2.78 -12.20
N TYR A 106 0.11 3.98 -12.61
CA TYR A 106 -1.30 4.38 -12.65
C TYR A 106 -2.10 3.73 -13.78
N GLN A 107 -1.46 2.95 -14.63
CA GLN A 107 -2.17 2.13 -15.59
C GLN A 107 -2.76 0.87 -14.97
N ILE A 108 -2.24 0.45 -13.81
CA ILE A 108 -2.66 -0.77 -13.14
C ILE A 108 -3.23 -0.53 -11.76
N VAL A 109 -2.82 0.55 -11.09
CA VAL A 109 -3.25 0.90 -9.73
C VAL A 109 -4.04 2.20 -9.82
N GLU A 110 -5.20 2.23 -9.16
CA GLU A 110 -6.05 3.41 -9.14
C GLU A 110 -5.39 4.52 -8.32
N ARG A 111 -5.44 5.74 -8.84
CA ARG A 111 -5.03 6.91 -8.09
C ARG A 111 -6.29 7.55 -7.49
N MET A 112 -6.35 7.60 -6.17
CA MET A 112 -7.46 8.24 -5.48
C MET A 112 -7.05 9.62 -4.97
N ALA A 113 -7.98 10.53 -5.02
CA ALA A 113 -7.75 11.88 -4.54
C ALA A 113 -7.56 11.95 -3.03
#